data_f066554611d789227f30e8072c962998
#
_entry.id   f066554611d789227f30e8072c962998
#
_cell.length_a   1.000
_cell.length_b   1.000
_cell.length_c   1.000
_cell.angle_alpha   90.00
_cell.angle_beta   90.00
_cell.angle_gamma   90.00
#
_symmetry.space_group_name_H-M   'P 1'
#
loop_
_entity.id
_entity.type
_entity.pdbx_description
1 polymer ?
#
loop_
_entity_poly.entity_id
_entity_poly.type
_entity_poly.pdbx_seq_one_letter_code
_entity_poly.pdbx_strand_id
1 'polypeptide(L)'
;MPTPEANFWNTVRRNLPKNCYPTRIENRHGGGVPDVHFAWLGLVFWIELKTTKNNSVRLSPQQIAWNTAYSRNGGLSFILVKHLPSGDLILFEGAQSLEIGRNGLRSGSLFRGSGHQAMWNQVRESGITHLESVLEQLRGSGVGDSGSGFGGRQPGGGVTQTPNPN
;
A
#
# COMPACT_ATOMS: atom_id res chain seq x y z
N MET A 1 15.87 15.13 23.61
CA MET A 1 16.60 14.17 22.75
C MET A 1 15.65 13.56 21.74
N PRO A 2 16.08 13.36 20.50
CA PRO A 2 15.23 12.68 19.51
C PRO A 2 14.92 11.24 19.95
N THR A 3 13.72 10.76 19.65
CA THR A 3 13.32 9.36 19.91
C THR A 3 14.14 8.38 19.05
N PRO A 4 14.22 7.09 19.41
CA PRO A 4 14.88 6.09 18.59
C PRO A 4 14.30 6.03 17.15
N GLU A 5 12.98 6.17 16.99
CA GLU A 5 12.32 6.23 15.68
C GLU A 5 12.71 7.48 14.89
N ALA A 6 12.83 8.65 15.54
CA ALA A 6 13.29 9.88 14.88
C ALA A 6 14.73 9.75 14.38
N ASN A 7 15.61 9.13 15.19
CA ASN A 7 16.99 8.82 14.77
C ASN A 7 17.00 7.79 13.64
N PHE A 8 16.12 6.81 13.68
CA PHE A 8 15.98 5.81 12.62
C PHE A 8 15.52 6.46 11.32
N TRP A 9 14.53 7.34 11.36
CA TRP A 9 14.12 8.13 10.20
C TRP A 9 15.29 8.89 9.58
N ASN A 10 16.10 9.57 10.37
CA ASN A 10 17.28 10.29 9.86
C ASN A 10 18.26 9.36 9.15
N THR A 11 18.39 8.12 9.60
CA THR A 11 19.21 7.12 8.94
C THR A 11 18.59 6.66 7.63
N VAL A 12 17.30 6.35 7.60
CA VAL A 12 16.57 5.96 6.39
C VAL A 12 16.67 7.07 5.34
N ARG A 13 16.41 8.33 5.73
CA ARG A 13 16.45 9.49 4.85
C ARG A 13 17.80 9.69 4.18
N ARG A 14 18.91 9.46 4.88
CA ARG A 14 20.28 9.56 4.32
C ARG A 14 20.63 8.44 3.35
N ASN A 15 19.91 7.32 3.38
CA ASN A 15 20.14 6.15 2.55
C ASN A 15 18.99 5.91 1.55
N LEU A 16 18.25 6.95 1.18
CA LEU A 16 17.21 6.85 0.16
C LEU A 16 17.81 6.54 -1.21
N PRO A 17 17.14 5.73 -2.03
CA PRO A 17 17.53 5.56 -3.42
C PRO A 17 17.43 6.87 -4.20
N LYS A 18 18.17 6.95 -5.30
CA LYS A 18 18.04 8.08 -6.23
C LYS A 18 16.60 8.20 -6.73
N ASN A 19 16.11 9.43 -6.81
CA ASN A 19 14.74 9.77 -7.27
C ASN A 19 13.61 9.19 -6.38
N CYS A 20 13.90 8.83 -5.15
CA CYS A 20 12.89 8.48 -4.15
C CYS A 20 12.43 9.74 -3.41
N TYR A 21 11.13 10.01 -3.44
CA TYR A 21 10.54 11.19 -2.80
C TYR A 21 9.73 10.80 -1.56
N PRO A 22 10.22 11.11 -0.35
CA PRO A 22 9.51 10.85 0.89
C PRO A 22 8.65 12.04 1.30
N THR A 23 7.48 11.77 1.85
CA THR A 23 6.65 12.72 2.59
C THR A 23 6.41 12.18 4.00
N ARG A 24 7.02 12.79 5.00
CA ARG A 24 6.79 12.41 6.39
C ARG A 24 5.49 13.00 6.89
N ILE A 25 4.68 12.17 7.53
CA ILE A 25 3.41 12.57 8.13
C ILE A 25 3.59 12.71 9.65
N GLU A 26 3.42 13.92 10.15
CA GLU A 26 3.34 14.19 11.59
C GLU A 26 1.87 14.16 12.01
N ASN A 27 1.36 12.97 12.29
CA ASN A 27 -0.05 12.82 12.66
C ASN A 27 -0.24 12.98 14.15
N ARG A 28 -0.57 14.20 14.61
CA ARG A 28 -0.79 14.51 16.03
C ARG A 28 -2.18 14.08 16.52
N HIS A 29 -3.14 13.80 15.64
CA HIS A 29 -4.56 13.62 15.99
C HIS A 29 -5.25 12.40 15.36
N GLY A 30 -4.61 11.65 14.48
CA GLY A 30 -5.20 10.49 13.82
C GLY A 30 -4.32 9.26 13.98
N GLY A 31 -4.73 8.31 14.82
CA GLY A 31 -3.98 7.08 15.02
C GLY A 31 -4.00 6.19 13.78
N GLY A 32 -2.86 5.60 13.45
CA GLY A 32 -2.78 4.47 12.54
C GLY A 32 -2.19 4.73 11.16
N VAL A 33 -2.17 5.97 10.67
CA VAL A 33 -1.49 6.28 9.40
C VAL A 33 0.02 6.11 9.58
N PRO A 34 0.71 5.40 8.67
CA PRO A 34 2.16 5.18 8.77
C PRO A 34 2.97 6.48 8.70
N ASP A 35 4.21 6.41 9.19
CA ASP A 35 5.08 7.58 9.39
C ASP A 35 5.47 8.30 8.10
N VAL A 36 5.65 7.56 7.00
CA VAL A 36 6.21 8.13 5.77
C VAL A 36 5.52 7.56 4.54
N HIS A 37 5.09 8.46 3.67
CA HIS A 37 4.63 8.16 2.32
C HIS A 37 5.80 8.30 1.34
N PHE A 38 5.89 7.42 0.36
CA PHE A 38 6.93 7.44 -0.67
C PHE A 38 6.35 7.41 -2.07
N ALA A 39 6.99 8.15 -2.98
CA ALA A 39 6.86 7.98 -4.41
C ALA A 39 8.24 7.63 -5.00
N TRP A 40 8.35 6.48 -5.66
CA TRP A 40 9.61 6.01 -6.22
C TRP A 40 9.38 5.11 -7.43
N LEU A 41 9.94 5.48 -8.58
CA LEU A 41 9.83 4.71 -9.84
C LEU A 41 8.40 4.35 -10.26
N GLY A 42 7.45 5.25 -10.03
CA GLY A 42 6.03 5.01 -10.30
C GLY A 42 5.31 4.22 -9.21
N LEU A 43 6.02 3.69 -8.22
CA LEU A 43 5.43 3.08 -7.04
C LEU A 43 5.03 4.16 -6.03
N VAL A 44 3.88 3.95 -5.40
CA VAL A 44 3.39 4.76 -4.28
C VAL A 44 3.13 3.82 -3.10
N PHE A 45 3.78 4.07 -1.97
CA PHE A 45 3.68 3.19 -0.81
C PHE A 45 3.92 3.93 0.51
N TRP A 46 3.56 3.26 1.60
CA TRP A 46 3.77 3.76 2.95
C TRP A 46 4.76 2.91 3.72
N ILE A 47 5.51 3.52 4.62
CA ILE A 47 6.36 2.80 5.58
C ILE A 47 6.08 3.30 6.99
N GLU A 48 5.71 2.36 7.87
CA GLU A 48 5.73 2.54 9.32
C GLU A 48 7.13 2.22 9.85
N LEU A 49 7.73 3.12 10.61
CA LEU A 49 9.06 2.95 11.19
C LEU A 49 8.97 2.51 12.65
N LYS A 50 9.66 1.44 12.98
CA LYS A 50 9.74 0.92 14.35
C LYS A 50 11.18 0.64 14.76
N THR A 51 11.44 0.76 16.05
CA THR A 51 12.68 0.28 16.65
C THR A 51 12.38 -0.73 17.74
N THR A 52 13.23 -1.73 17.92
CA THR A 52 13.10 -2.68 19.02
C THR A 52 14.45 -3.13 19.54
N LYS A 53 14.50 -3.49 20.83
CA LYS A 53 15.69 -4.09 21.49
C LYS A 53 15.56 -5.60 21.66
N ASN A 54 14.39 -6.13 21.39
CA ASN A 54 14.07 -7.55 21.58
C ASN A 54 13.23 -8.07 20.40
N ASN A 55 12.55 -9.20 20.56
CA ASN A 55 11.72 -9.78 19.52
C ASN A 55 10.37 -9.05 19.29
N SER A 56 9.92 -8.21 20.23
CA SER A 56 8.59 -7.59 20.17
C SER A 56 8.59 -6.35 19.26
N VAL A 57 7.57 -6.23 18.42
CA VAL A 57 7.29 -5.05 17.61
C VAL A 57 5.96 -4.44 18.06
N ARG A 58 6.01 -3.22 18.57
CA ARG A 58 4.83 -2.55 19.11
C ARG A 58 4.07 -1.81 17.98
N LEU A 59 2.94 -2.36 17.60
CA LEU A 59 1.97 -1.71 16.72
C LEU A 59 0.71 -1.38 17.52
N SER A 60 0.18 -0.18 17.37
CA SER A 60 -1.10 0.18 17.98
C SER A 60 -2.24 -0.53 17.25
N PRO A 61 -3.39 -0.75 17.91
CA PRO A 61 -4.58 -1.29 17.25
C PRO A 61 -4.98 -0.48 16.00
N GLN A 62 -4.79 0.83 16.03
CA GLN A 62 -5.08 1.73 14.91
C GLN A 62 -4.12 1.51 13.75
N GLN A 63 -2.82 1.30 14.00
CA GLN A 63 -1.82 0.98 12.97
C GLN A 63 -2.11 -0.38 12.33
N ILE A 64 -2.52 -1.37 13.11
CA ILE A 64 -2.93 -2.68 12.58
C ILE A 64 -4.19 -2.54 11.73
N ALA A 65 -5.20 -1.84 12.22
CA ALA A 65 -6.45 -1.63 11.49
C ALA A 65 -6.22 -0.89 10.17
N TRP A 66 -5.42 0.18 10.20
CA TRP A 66 -5.10 0.96 9.02
C TRP A 66 -4.36 0.12 7.96
N ASN A 67 -3.28 -0.56 8.32
CA ASN A 67 -2.50 -1.39 7.39
C ASN A 67 -3.36 -2.52 6.81
N THR A 68 -4.20 -3.16 7.63
CA THR A 68 -5.11 -4.22 7.17
C THR A 68 -6.14 -3.68 6.17
N ALA A 69 -6.77 -2.54 6.47
CA ALA A 69 -7.75 -1.93 5.58
C ALA A 69 -7.11 -1.44 4.28
N TYR A 70 -5.96 -0.78 4.37
CA TYR A 70 -5.24 -0.25 3.22
C TYR A 70 -4.81 -1.36 2.25
N SER A 71 -4.23 -2.45 2.77
CA SER A 71 -3.83 -3.61 1.97
C SER A 71 -5.02 -4.32 1.32
N ARG A 72 -6.15 -4.48 2.02
CA ARG A 72 -7.38 -5.06 1.46
C ARG A 72 -7.95 -4.28 0.29
N ASN A 73 -7.70 -2.98 0.25
CA ASN A 73 -8.12 -2.09 -0.84
C ASN A 73 -7.02 -1.91 -1.91
N GLY A 74 -6.06 -2.80 -1.99
CA GLY A 74 -5.01 -2.78 -3.01
C GLY A 74 -3.90 -1.76 -2.75
N GLY A 75 -3.78 -1.23 -1.54
CA GLY A 75 -2.71 -0.32 -1.17
C GLY A 75 -1.43 -1.05 -0.75
N LEU A 76 -0.27 -0.48 -1.09
CA LEU A 76 1.03 -1.00 -0.73
C LEU A 76 1.58 -0.29 0.51
N SER A 77 1.84 -1.05 1.57
CA SER A 77 2.47 -0.54 2.78
C SER A 77 3.47 -1.54 3.35
N PHE A 78 4.45 -1.02 4.08
CA PHE A 78 5.49 -1.80 4.75
C PHE A 78 5.63 -1.38 6.21
N ILE A 79 6.19 -2.29 7.01
CA ILE A 79 6.65 -2.02 8.37
C ILE A 79 8.16 -2.28 8.36
N LEU A 80 8.95 -1.23 8.56
CA LEU A 80 10.40 -1.30 8.61
C LEU A 80 10.86 -1.18 10.07
N VAL A 81 11.46 -2.24 10.57
CA VAL A 81 11.93 -2.35 11.95
C VAL A 81 13.44 -2.30 11.99
N LYS A 82 14.02 -1.47 12.86
CA LYS A 82 15.43 -1.53 13.23
C LYS A 82 15.60 -2.30 14.54
N HIS A 83 16.28 -3.41 14.49
CA HIS A 83 16.70 -4.14 15.67
C HIS A 83 17.96 -3.50 16.24
N LEU A 84 17.82 -2.81 17.38
CA LEU A 84 18.89 -1.95 17.91
C LEU A 84 20.16 -2.72 18.32
N PRO A 85 20.07 -3.95 18.92
CA PRO A 85 21.27 -4.68 19.31
C PRO A 85 22.12 -5.16 18.14
N SER A 86 21.52 -5.68 17.04
CA SER A 86 22.26 -6.15 15.87
C SER A 86 22.48 -5.08 14.80
N GLY A 87 21.69 -4.01 14.84
CA GLY A 87 21.67 -2.98 13.79
C GLY A 87 20.91 -3.40 12.53
N ASP A 88 20.30 -4.58 12.50
CA ASP A 88 19.58 -5.10 11.35
C ASP A 88 18.34 -4.26 11.03
N LEU A 89 18.09 -4.13 9.73
CA LEU A 89 16.84 -3.70 9.17
C LEU A 89 15.99 -4.91 8.84
N ILE A 90 14.73 -4.90 9.23
CA ILE A 90 13.80 -5.99 8.99
C ILE A 90 12.56 -5.38 8.35
N LEU A 91 12.28 -5.80 7.11
CA LEU A 91 11.17 -5.30 6.31
C LEU A 91 10.04 -6.33 6.28
N PHE A 92 8.84 -5.89 6.57
CA PHE A 92 7.62 -6.68 6.50
C PHE A 92 6.60 -6.00 5.60
N GLU A 93 5.67 -6.77 5.04
CA GLU A 93 4.47 -6.21 4.41
C GLU A 93 3.51 -5.67 5.47
N GLY A 94 2.86 -4.54 5.15
CA GLY A 94 1.85 -3.96 6.04
C GLY A 94 0.64 -4.88 6.25
N ALA A 95 0.30 -5.73 5.28
CA ALA A 95 -0.74 -6.74 5.39
C ALA A 95 -0.51 -7.70 6.59
N GLN A 96 0.75 -7.91 6.98
CA GLN A 96 1.13 -8.80 8.09
C GLN A 96 1.09 -8.11 9.48
N SER A 97 0.60 -6.86 9.55
CA SER A 97 0.64 -6.06 10.78
C SER A 97 0.07 -6.77 12.02
N LEU A 98 -1.00 -7.55 11.87
CA LEU A 98 -1.58 -8.34 12.96
C LEU A 98 -0.65 -9.46 13.42
N GLU A 99 -0.03 -10.17 12.48
CA GLU A 99 0.94 -11.24 12.76
C GLU A 99 2.18 -10.67 13.44
N ILE A 100 2.71 -9.56 12.94
CA ILE A 100 3.86 -8.87 13.51
C ILE A 100 3.58 -8.41 14.94
N GLY A 101 2.39 -7.89 15.22
CA GLY A 101 1.96 -7.50 16.55
C GLY A 101 1.93 -8.68 17.54
N ARG A 102 1.66 -9.90 17.07
CA ARG A 102 1.63 -11.14 17.88
C ARG A 102 2.98 -11.81 18.01
N ASN A 103 3.70 -11.99 16.90
CA ASN A 103 4.90 -12.82 16.78
C ASN A 103 6.19 -12.00 16.75
N GLY A 104 6.10 -10.67 16.58
CA GLY A 104 7.24 -9.77 16.50
C GLY A 104 8.17 -10.11 15.35
N LEU A 105 9.47 -10.06 15.61
CA LEU A 105 10.51 -10.35 14.61
C LEU A 105 10.57 -11.81 14.14
N ARG A 106 9.76 -12.73 14.69
CA ARG A 106 9.61 -14.11 14.21
C ARG A 106 8.65 -14.24 13.05
N SER A 107 7.87 -13.20 12.76
CA SER A 107 7.03 -13.16 11.56
C SER A 107 7.87 -13.27 10.30
N GLY A 108 7.29 -13.81 9.24
CA GLY A 108 7.95 -13.88 7.93
C GLY A 108 8.29 -12.49 7.42
N SER A 109 9.56 -12.20 7.16
CA SER A 109 10.02 -10.90 6.67
C SER A 109 10.42 -10.97 5.21
N LEU A 110 10.20 -9.89 4.48
CA LEU A 110 10.66 -9.71 3.09
C LEU A 110 12.18 -9.54 3.04
N PHE A 111 12.75 -8.90 4.05
CA PHE A 111 14.18 -8.63 4.17
C PHE A 111 14.62 -8.66 5.63
N ARG A 112 15.85 -9.13 5.86
CA ARG A 112 16.56 -9.02 7.14
C ARG A 112 18.05 -8.86 6.89
N GLY A 113 18.66 -7.80 7.40
CA GLY A 113 20.09 -7.55 7.30
C GLY A 113 20.45 -6.08 7.55
N SER A 114 21.72 -5.73 7.45
CA SER A 114 22.20 -4.37 7.72
C SER A 114 22.25 -3.46 6.47
N GLY A 115 22.02 -4.01 5.28
CA GLY A 115 22.22 -3.29 4.00
C GLY A 115 21.00 -2.47 3.57
N HIS A 116 21.10 -1.14 3.61
CA HIS A 116 20.03 -0.26 3.12
C HIS A 116 19.70 -0.48 1.63
N GLN A 117 20.71 -0.63 0.78
CA GLN A 117 20.50 -0.84 -0.66
C GLN A 117 19.74 -2.15 -0.93
N ALA A 118 20.11 -3.23 -0.25
CA ALA A 118 19.41 -4.52 -0.39
C ALA A 118 17.97 -4.44 0.11
N MET A 119 17.74 -3.73 1.20
CA MET A 119 16.37 -3.46 1.71
C MET A 119 15.53 -2.68 0.70
N TRP A 120 16.08 -1.62 0.08
CA TRP A 120 15.37 -0.86 -0.95
C TRP A 120 15.12 -1.66 -2.23
N ASN A 121 16.04 -2.55 -2.62
CA ASN A 121 15.81 -3.47 -3.72
C ASN A 121 14.60 -4.38 -3.43
N GLN A 122 14.49 -4.88 -2.21
CA GLN A 122 13.34 -5.69 -1.81
C GLN A 122 12.01 -4.91 -1.82
N VAL A 123 12.02 -3.63 -1.38
CA VAL A 123 10.84 -2.75 -1.51
C VAL A 123 10.40 -2.64 -2.98
N ARG A 124 11.37 -2.44 -3.89
CA ARG A 124 11.09 -2.33 -5.33
C ARG A 124 10.51 -3.63 -5.90
N GLU A 125 11.11 -4.77 -5.59
CA GLU A 125 10.65 -6.08 -6.05
C GLU A 125 9.23 -6.38 -5.56
N SER A 126 8.97 -6.16 -4.28
CA SER A 126 7.63 -6.32 -3.70
C SER A 126 6.62 -5.37 -4.35
N GLY A 127 7.03 -4.13 -4.65
CA GLY A 127 6.19 -3.16 -5.34
C GLY A 127 5.82 -3.59 -6.76
N ILE A 128 6.77 -4.15 -7.52
CA ILE A 128 6.52 -4.68 -8.87
C ILE A 128 5.52 -5.84 -8.81
N THR A 129 5.76 -6.83 -7.94
CA THR A 129 4.86 -7.97 -7.74
C THR A 129 3.45 -7.52 -7.35
N HIS A 130 3.36 -6.51 -6.49
CA HIS A 130 2.08 -5.92 -6.09
C HIS A 130 1.33 -5.30 -7.29
N LEU A 131 2.02 -4.51 -8.13
CA LEU A 131 1.41 -3.91 -9.33
C LEU A 131 0.94 -4.98 -10.33
N GLU A 132 1.73 -6.04 -10.54
CA GLU A 132 1.34 -7.16 -11.39
C GLU A 132 0.06 -7.82 -10.90
N SER A 133 -0.03 -8.09 -9.59
CA SER A 133 -1.23 -8.66 -8.97
C SER A 133 -2.46 -7.75 -9.14
N VAL A 134 -2.32 -6.44 -8.93
CA VAL A 134 -3.42 -5.48 -9.12
C VAL A 134 -3.87 -5.45 -10.59
N LEU A 135 -2.92 -5.45 -11.54
CA LEU A 135 -3.24 -5.49 -12.96
C LEU A 135 -3.97 -6.77 -13.37
N GLU A 136 -3.59 -7.92 -12.83
CA GLU A 136 -4.29 -9.20 -13.07
C GLU A 136 -5.72 -9.16 -12.52
N GLN A 137 -5.92 -8.63 -11.32
CA GLN A 137 -7.25 -8.44 -10.73
C GLN A 137 -8.14 -7.54 -11.59
N LEU A 138 -7.59 -6.42 -12.09
CA LEU A 138 -8.32 -5.50 -12.98
C LEU A 138 -8.68 -6.14 -14.33
N ARG A 139 -7.81 -6.99 -14.88
CA ARG A 139 -8.09 -7.75 -16.13
C ARG A 139 -9.08 -8.86 -15.88
N GLY A 140 -8.99 -9.58 -14.75
CA GLY A 140 -9.86 -10.70 -14.39
C GLY A 140 -11.26 -10.27 -13.95
N SER A 141 -11.39 -9.07 -13.38
CA SER A 141 -12.69 -8.42 -13.11
C SER A 141 -13.32 -7.86 -14.39
N GLY A 142 -12.89 -8.35 -15.55
CA GLY A 142 -13.24 -7.90 -16.87
C GLY A 142 -14.65 -7.35 -16.93
N VAL A 143 -14.72 -6.11 -17.30
CA VAL A 143 -15.91 -5.52 -17.90
C VAL A 143 -16.44 -6.56 -18.90
N GLY A 144 -17.43 -7.34 -18.46
CA GLY A 144 -18.18 -8.15 -19.38
C GLY A 144 -18.68 -7.20 -20.43
N ASP A 145 -18.23 -7.41 -21.66
CA ASP A 145 -18.77 -6.75 -22.81
C ASP A 145 -20.27 -7.07 -22.84
N SER A 146 -21.04 -6.23 -22.13
CA SER A 146 -22.46 -6.14 -22.32
C SER A 146 -22.65 -5.42 -23.66
N GLY A 147 -22.41 -6.20 -24.73
CA GLY A 147 -22.90 -5.89 -26.04
C GLY A 147 -24.40 -5.69 -25.99
N SER A 148 -24.83 -4.51 -25.54
CA SER A 148 -26.18 -4.02 -25.75
C SER A 148 -26.36 -3.85 -27.25
N GLY A 149 -26.92 -4.88 -27.89
CA GLY A 149 -27.43 -4.81 -29.22
C GLY A 149 -28.39 -3.61 -29.30
N PHE A 150 -27.95 -2.55 -29.91
CA PHE A 150 -28.82 -1.53 -30.44
C PHE A 150 -29.68 -2.17 -31.54
N GLY A 151 -30.79 -2.81 -31.14
CA GLY A 151 -31.86 -3.19 -32.02
C GLY A 151 -32.46 -1.95 -32.65
N GLY A 152 -32.05 -1.66 -33.86
CA GLY A 152 -32.65 -0.61 -34.68
C GLY A 152 -34.17 -0.83 -34.83
N ARG A 153 -34.97 -0.01 -34.22
CA ARG A 153 -36.38 0.17 -34.60
C ARG A 153 -36.41 1.07 -35.82
N GLN A 154 -36.73 0.51 -36.92
CA GLN A 154 -37.18 1.24 -38.11
C GLN A 154 -38.47 1.97 -37.79
N PRO A 155 -38.66 3.24 -38.22
CA PRO A 155 -39.95 3.92 -38.14
C PRO A 155 -40.82 3.45 -39.32
N GLY A 156 -41.79 2.60 -39.02
CA GLY A 156 -42.87 2.29 -39.96
C GLY A 156 -43.81 3.47 -40.06
N GLY A 157 -43.88 4.02 -41.26
CA GLY A 157 -44.86 5.07 -41.61
C GLY A 157 -46.28 4.49 -41.63
N GLY A 158 -47.22 5.28 -41.15
CA GLY A 158 -48.64 5.02 -41.18
C GLY A 158 -49.39 6.35 -41.01
N VAL A 159 -49.54 7.02 -42.14
CA VAL A 159 -50.45 8.18 -42.24
C VAL A 159 -51.89 7.63 -42.33
N THR A 160 -52.74 8.00 -41.41
CA THR A 160 -54.19 8.01 -41.64
C THR A 160 -54.82 9.28 -41.08
N GLN A 161 -55.48 9.95 -41.98
CA GLN A 161 -56.20 11.20 -41.82
C GLN A 161 -57.41 11.08 -40.90
N THR A 162 -57.67 12.15 -40.20
CA THR A 162 -58.93 12.45 -39.54
C THR A 162 -60.02 12.80 -40.53
N PRO A 163 -61.28 12.70 -40.11
CA PRO A 163 -62.15 13.89 -40.29
C PRO A 163 -62.81 14.35 -38.98
N ASN A 164 -62.82 15.66 -38.85
CA ASN A 164 -63.62 16.43 -37.92
C ASN A 164 -65.10 16.47 -38.43
N PRO A 165 -66.17 16.45 -37.60
CA PRO A 165 -67.08 17.53 -37.61
C PRO A 165 -67.67 17.95 -36.26
N ASN A 166 -67.98 19.22 -36.21
CA ASN A 166 -68.86 20.03 -35.37
C ASN A 166 -68.34 20.40 -33.97
#